data_6f4d020dd2c08399d30b80968a8e5ae6
#
_entry.id   6f4d020dd2c08399d30b80968a8e5ae6
#
_cell.length_a   1.000
_cell.length_b   1.000
_cell.length_c   1.000
_cell.angle_alpha   90.00
_cell.angle_beta   90.00
_cell.angle_gamma   90.00
#
_symmetry.space_group_name_H-M   'P 1'
#
loop_
_entity.id
_entity.type
_entity.pdbx_description
1 polymer ?
#
loop_
_entity_poly.entity_id
_entity_poly.type
_entity_poly.pdbx_seq_one_letter_code
_entity_poly.pdbx_strand_id
1 'polypeptide(L)'
;MLSTTASAIRCRVENDGAMKNNKGVNVPGIRLSMPYMSQRDREDILFGIRQGFDFIAASFVRSAADIREIRHILDKNHSRIRIIAKIENQEGVSNLADILSVADGIMVAQNAIKDILNETQPVPVT
;
A
#
# COMPACT_ATOMS: atom_id res chain seq x y z
N MET A 1 -15.25 13.92 -9.66
CA MET A 1 -14.35 14.49 -10.67
C MET A 1 -15.19 15.14 -11.77
N LEU A 2 -14.85 16.36 -12.21
CA LEU A 2 -15.60 17.12 -13.23
C LEU A 2 -14.89 17.09 -14.58
N SER A 3 -13.58 17.32 -14.60
CA SER A 3 -12.77 17.28 -15.82
C SER A 3 -11.31 17.05 -15.50
N THR A 4 -10.55 16.59 -16.49
CA THR A 4 -9.10 16.38 -16.41
C THR A 4 -8.40 17.05 -17.58
N THR A 5 -7.18 17.52 -17.35
CA THR A 5 -6.23 17.93 -18.37
C THR A 5 -4.92 17.19 -18.15
N ALA A 6 -3.90 17.42 -18.97
CA ALA A 6 -2.58 16.80 -18.80
C ALA A 6 -1.91 17.13 -17.46
N SER A 7 -2.27 18.24 -16.83
CA SER A 7 -1.61 18.74 -15.61
C SER A 7 -2.57 19.05 -14.45
N ALA A 8 -3.87 18.89 -14.62
CA ALA A 8 -4.84 19.25 -13.59
C ALA A 8 -6.08 18.36 -13.60
N ILE A 9 -6.63 18.14 -12.41
CA ILE A 9 -7.91 17.47 -12.19
C ILE A 9 -8.84 18.47 -11.50
N ARG A 10 -9.99 18.75 -12.12
CA ARG A 10 -11.03 19.61 -11.54
C ARG A 10 -12.04 18.74 -10.82
N CYS A 11 -12.22 19.00 -9.52
CA CYS A 11 -13.15 18.26 -8.68
C CYS A 11 -14.19 19.20 -8.05
N ARG A 12 -15.35 18.65 -7.71
CA ARG A 12 -16.31 19.30 -6.82
C ARG A 12 -16.08 18.75 -5.42
N VAL A 13 -16.01 19.63 -4.44
CA VAL A 13 -15.97 19.25 -3.02
C VAL A 13 -17.37 18.83 -2.60
N GLU A 14 -17.52 17.61 -2.10
CA GLU A 14 -18.82 17.06 -1.69
C GLU A 14 -19.05 17.19 -0.18
N ASN A 15 -17.98 17.24 0.62
CA ASN A 15 -18.06 17.35 2.07
C ASN A 15 -17.19 18.51 2.56
N ASP A 16 -17.63 19.16 3.63
CA ASP A 16 -16.85 20.18 4.29
C ASP A 16 -15.64 19.57 5.01
N GLY A 17 -14.54 20.33 5.06
CA GLY A 17 -13.34 19.91 5.77
C GLY A 17 -12.18 20.88 5.62
N ALA A 18 -11.23 20.80 6.56
CA ALA A 18 -9.99 21.56 6.49
C ALA A 18 -8.90 20.75 5.78
N MET A 19 -8.42 21.26 4.66
CA MET A 19 -7.27 20.67 3.95
C MET A 19 -6.00 21.37 4.42
N LYS A 20 -5.08 20.58 5.00
CA LYS A 20 -3.77 21.06 5.47
C LYS A 20 -2.68 20.69 4.45
N ASN A 21 -1.51 21.34 4.56
CA ASN A 21 -0.35 21.00 3.74
C ASN A 21 0.11 19.55 4.01
N ASN A 22 0.78 18.95 3.03
CA ASN A 22 1.37 17.60 3.11
C ASN A 22 0.35 16.48 3.37
N LYS A 23 -0.87 16.60 2.87
CA LYS A 23 -1.86 15.53 2.93
C LYS A 23 -1.78 14.66 1.69
N GLY A 24 -1.78 13.34 1.92
CA GLY A 24 -1.90 12.36 0.84
C GLY A 24 -3.30 12.36 0.24
N VAL A 25 -3.39 11.94 -1.01
CA VAL A 25 -4.65 11.71 -1.72
C VAL A 25 -4.85 10.20 -1.84
N ASN A 26 -6.00 9.70 -1.38
CA ASN A 26 -6.41 8.33 -1.62
C ASN A 26 -7.47 8.33 -2.74
N VAL A 27 -7.33 7.39 -3.69
CA VAL A 27 -8.25 7.24 -4.82
C VAL A 27 -8.79 5.81 -4.81
N PRO A 28 -9.87 5.55 -4.05
CA PRO A 28 -10.45 4.21 -3.94
C PRO A 28 -10.86 3.64 -5.30
N GLY A 29 -10.64 2.35 -5.51
CA GLY A 29 -11.03 1.64 -6.74
C GLY A 29 -10.19 1.95 -7.98
N ILE A 30 -9.16 2.78 -7.88
CA ILE A 30 -8.27 3.11 -9.00
C ILE A 30 -6.89 2.50 -8.79
N ARG A 31 -6.45 1.70 -9.73
CA ARG A 31 -5.07 1.19 -9.76
C ARG A 31 -4.14 2.29 -10.25
N LEU A 32 -3.20 2.68 -9.38
CA LEU A 32 -2.18 3.67 -9.71
C LEU A 32 -1.00 2.99 -10.42
N SER A 33 -0.56 3.57 -11.54
CA SER A 33 0.60 3.08 -12.32
C SER A 33 1.95 3.56 -11.78
N MET A 34 1.98 4.11 -10.57
CA MET A 34 3.21 4.59 -9.93
C MET A 34 4.08 3.41 -9.46
N PRO A 35 5.42 3.52 -9.56
CA PRO A 35 6.32 2.58 -8.88
C PRO A 35 5.95 2.46 -7.40
N TYR A 36 6.05 1.24 -6.86
CA TYR A 36 5.76 1.03 -5.44
C TYR A 36 6.78 1.72 -4.56
N MET A 37 8.05 1.63 -4.92
CA MET A 37 9.17 2.13 -4.13
C MET A 37 9.86 3.30 -4.82
N SER A 38 10.00 4.42 -4.11
CA SER A 38 10.81 5.55 -4.55
C SER A 38 12.31 5.30 -4.30
N GLN A 39 13.17 6.16 -4.85
CA GLN A 39 14.60 6.13 -4.53
C GLN A 39 14.86 6.35 -3.04
N ARG A 40 14.10 7.24 -2.40
CA ARG A 40 14.21 7.50 -0.97
C ARG A 40 13.85 6.27 -0.14
N ASP A 41 12.78 5.55 -0.49
CA ASP A 41 12.40 4.31 0.20
C ASP A 41 13.54 3.28 0.16
N ARG A 42 14.24 3.16 -0.98
CA ARG A 42 15.42 2.29 -1.11
C ARG A 42 16.54 2.71 -0.17
N GLU A 43 16.82 3.99 -0.07
CA GLU A 43 17.85 4.55 0.82
C GLU A 43 17.50 4.33 2.29
N ASP A 44 16.21 4.48 2.66
CA ASP A 44 15.70 4.24 4.00
C ASP A 44 15.81 2.75 4.37
N ILE A 45 15.53 1.82 3.45
CA ILE A 45 15.73 0.37 3.65
C ILE A 45 17.21 0.06 3.89
N LEU A 46 18.11 0.61 3.07
CA LEU A 46 19.55 0.44 3.25
C LEU A 46 20.06 1.02 4.57
N PHE A 47 19.46 2.14 5.01
CA PHE A 47 19.73 2.68 6.33
C PHE A 47 19.27 1.73 7.44
N GLY A 48 18.06 1.19 7.36
CA GLY A 48 17.53 0.21 8.32
C GLY A 48 18.41 -1.05 8.42
N ILE A 49 18.94 -1.52 7.29
CA ILE A 49 19.90 -2.64 7.26
C ILE A 49 21.16 -2.30 8.05
N ARG A 50 21.75 -1.12 7.82
CA ARG A 50 22.94 -0.67 8.55
C ARG A 50 22.72 -0.47 10.05
N GLN A 51 21.49 -0.10 10.44
CA GLN A 51 21.10 0.06 11.84
C GLN A 51 20.71 -1.26 12.52
N GLY A 52 20.63 -2.37 11.78
CA GLY A 52 20.27 -3.67 12.32
C GLY A 52 18.80 -3.77 12.73
N PHE A 53 17.89 -3.18 11.96
CA PHE A 53 16.45 -3.33 12.22
C PHE A 53 16.01 -4.80 12.06
N ASP A 54 15.02 -5.21 12.85
CA ASP A 54 14.46 -6.56 12.81
C ASP A 54 13.31 -6.67 11.81
N PHE A 55 12.56 -5.58 11.62
CA PHE A 55 11.35 -5.55 10.80
C PHE A 55 11.26 -4.30 9.93
N ILE A 56 10.64 -4.48 8.76
CA ILE A 56 10.14 -3.40 7.91
C ILE A 56 8.62 -3.53 7.85
N ALA A 57 7.89 -2.46 8.21
CA ALA A 57 6.45 -2.36 7.97
C ALA A 57 6.22 -1.63 6.63
N ALA A 58 5.95 -2.40 5.59
CA ALA A 58 5.75 -1.92 4.23
C ALA A 58 4.33 -1.39 4.06
N SER A 59 4.17 -0.06 3.94
CA SER A 59 2.86 0.59 3.80
C SER A 59 2.31 0.48 2.38
N PHE A 60 0.98 0.48 2.26
CA PHE A 60 0.26 0.50 0.98
C PHE A 60 0.64 -0.62 0.00
N VAL A 61 0.96 -1.80 0.51
CA VAL A 61 1.25 -2.98 -0.33
C VAL A 61 0.04 -3.32 -1.18
N ARG A 62 0.26 -3.49 -2.49
CA ARG A 62 -0.77 -3.77 -3.49
C ARG A 62 -0.69 -5.21 -4.00
N SER A 63 0.52 -5.76 -4.04
CA SER A 63 0.77 -7.08 -4.65
C SER A 63 2.02 -7.77 -4.08
N ALA A 64 2.17 -9.05 -4.39
CA ALA A 64 3.38 -9.81 -4.09
C ALA A 64 4.63 -9.22 -4.75
N ALA A 65 4.49 -8.52 -5.89
CA ALA A 65 5.61 -7.87 -6.57
C ALA A 65 6.23 -6.75 -5.72
N ASP A 66 5.39 -5.98 -5.02
CA ASP A 66 5.84 -4.92 -4.12
C ASP A 66 6.74 -5.49 -2.99
N ILE A 67 6.34 -6.62 -2.41
CA ILE A 67 7.12 -7.31 -1.36
C ILE A 67 8.42 -7.87 -1.92
N ARG A 68 8.38 -8.48 -3.11
CA ARG A 68 9.58 -9.01 -3.76
C ARG A 68 10.60 -7.93 -4.08
N GLU A 69 10.17 -6.71 -4.39
CA GLU A 69 11.06 -5.57 -4.63
C GLU A 69 11.84 -5.20 -3.36
N ILE A 70 11.19 -5.18 -2.18
CA ILE A 70 11.85 -5.00 -0.88
C ILE A 70 12.79 -6.18 -0.61
N ARG A 71 12.30 -7.42 -0.76
CA ARG A 71 13.06 -8.65 -0.50
C ARG A 71 14.36 -8.66 -1.30
N HIS A 72 14.31 -8.26 -2.57
CA HIS A 72 15.48 -8.20 -3.42
C HIS A 72 16.59 -7.28 -2.87
N ILE A 73 16.22 -6.14 -2.25
CA ILE A 73 17.20 -5.27 -1.58
C ILE A 73 17.80 -5.96 -0.35
N LEU A 74 16.96 -6.60 0.45
CA LEU A 74 17.40 -7.31 1.65
C LEU A 74 18.36 -8.46 1.30
N ASP A 75 18.02 -9.27 0.31
CA ASP A 75 18.82 -10.42 -0.13
C ASP A 75 20.18 -9.98 -0.69
N LYS A 76 20.21 -8.92 -1.51
CA LYS A 76 21.47 -8.33 -2.01
C LYS A 76 22.40 -7.86 -0.91
N ASN A 77 21.87 -7.49 0.22
CA ASN A 77 22.63 -7.01 1.38
C ASN A 77 22.77 -8.07 2.48
N HIS A 78 22.41 -9.33 2.20
CA HIS A 78 22.43 -10.46 3.15
C HIS A 78 21.71 -10.15 4.46
N SER A 79 20.64 -9.35 4.39
CA SER A 79 19.87 -8.92 5.55
C SER A 79 18.78 -9.93 5.90
N ARG A 80 18.57 -10.14 7.21
CA ARG A 80 17.51 -11.02 7.76
C ARG A 80 16.29 -10.25 8.23
N ILE A 81 16.16 -8.98 7.87
CA ILE A 81 15.01 -8.15 8.21
C ILE A 81 13.74 -8.82 7.67
N ARG A 82 12.72 -8.91 8.51
CA ARG A 82 11.41 -9.45 8.15
C ARG A 82 10.50 -8.36 7.60
N ILE A 83 9.68 -8.70 6.62
CA ILE A 83 8.76 -7.78 5.96
C ILE A 83 7.35 -8.03 6.46
N ILE A 84 6.75 -7.02 7.09
CA ILE A 84 5.35 -6.99 7.47
C ILE A 84 4.60 -6.16 6.43
N ALA A 85 3.76 -6.80 5.63
CA ALA A 85 2.95 -6.12 4.63
C ALA A 85 1.75 -5.43 5.28
N LYS A 86 1.61 -4.12 5.10
CA LYS A 86 0.44 -3.37 5.55
C LYS A 86 -0.61 -3.35 4.45
N ILE A 87 -1.75 -3.95 4.74
CA ILE A 87 -2.90 -4.02 3.83
C ILE A 87 -3.81 -2.83 4.15
N GLU A 88 -3.80 -1.83 3.27
CA GLU A 88 -4.41 -0.52 3.49
C GLU A 88 -5.28 -0.05 2.31
N ASN A 89 -5.43 -0.88 1.28
CA ASN A 89 -6.20 -0.57 0.07
C ASN A 89 -6.86 -1.82 -0.51
N GLN A 90 -7.85 -1.61 -1.39
CA GLN A 90 -8.64 -2.68 -2.00
C GLN A 90 -7.79 -3.65 -2.84
N GLU A 91 -6.79 -3.14 -3.57
CA GLU A 91 -5.90 -3.98 -4.39
C GLU A 91 -5.11 -4.97 -3.52
N GLY A 92 -4.62 -4.51 -2.35
CA GLY A 92 -3.94 -5.35 -1.36
C GLY A 92 -4.86 -6.41 -0.75
N VAL A 93 -6.13 -6.08 -0.53
CA VAL A 93 -7.14 -7.05 -0.07
C VAL A 93 -7.37 -8.12 -1.14
N SER A 94 -7.59 -7.73 -2.38
CA SER A 94 -7.84 -8.66 -3.50
C SER A 94 -6.65 -9.59 -3.77
N ASN A 95 -5.43 -9.13 -3.50
CA ASN A 95 -4.19 -9.89 -3.70
C ASN A 95 -3.63 -10.50 -2.40
N LEU A 96 -4.43 -10.57 -1.33
CA LEU A 96 -3.97 -10.95 0.00
C LEU A 96 -3.25 -12.31 0.05
N ALA A 97 -3.78 -13.32 -0.64
CA ALA A 97 -3.20 -14.66 -0.67
C ALA A 97 -1.79 -14.65 -1.27
N ASP A 98 -1.60 -13.93 -2.38
CA ASP A 98 -0.30 -13.80 -3.05
C ASP A 98 0.70 -13.01 -2.18
N ILE A 99 0.25 -11.95 -1.52
CA ILE A 99 1.08 -11.16 -0.60
C ILE A 99 1.54 -12.03 0.58
N LEU A 100 0.63 -12.80 1.18
CA LEU A 100 0.94 -13.72 2.28
C LEU A 100 1.97 -14.77 1.90
N SER A 101 2.01 -15.21 0.64
CA SER A 101 2.98 -16.20 0.18
C SER A 101 4.43 -15.70 0.17
N VAL A 102 4.67 -14.38 0.24
CA VAL A 102 6.00 -13.76 0.10
C VAL A 102 6.38 -12.81 1.23
N ALA A 103 5.43 -12.38 2.06
CA ALA A 103 5.66 -11.58 3.25
C ALA A 103 5.91 -12.46 4.48
N ASP A 104 6.63 -11.95 5.48
CA ASP A 104 6.84 -12.63 6.75
C ASP A 104 5.67 -12.45 7.72
N GLY A 105 4.79 -11.48 7.44
CA GLY A 105 3.57 -11.22 8.17
C GLY A 105 2.75 -10.11 7.53
N ILE A 106 1.55 -9.89 8.05
CA ILE A 106 0.65 -8.81 7.60
C ILE A 106 0.18 -7.95 8.76
N MET A 107 -0.15 -6.71 8.45
CA MET A 107 -0.87 -5.78 9.31
C MET A 107 -2.05 -5.23 8.51
N VAL A 108 -3.26 -5.47 9.00
CA VAL A 108 -4.48 -5.01 8.31
C VAL A 108 -4.95 -3.71 8.93
N ALA A 109 -5.05 -2.65 8.12
CA ALA A 109 -5.56 -1.37 8.57
C ALA A 109 -7.09 -1.41 8.74
N GLN A 110 -7.60 -0.59 9.65
CA GLN A 110 -9.03 -0.55 9.99
C GLN A 110 -9.94 -0.29 8.77
N ASN A 111 -9.46 0.48 7.80
CA ASN A 111 -10.20 0.76 6.56
C ASN A 111 -10.31 -0.48 5.66
N ALA A 112 -9.23 -1.27 5.56
CA ALA A 112 -9.22 -2.50 4.78
C ALA A 112 -10.12 -3.59 5.39
N ILE A 113 -10.30 -3.60 6.72
CA ILE A 113 -11.24 -4.52 7.39
C ILE A 113 -12.68 -4.28 6.92
N LYS A 114 -13.08 -3.02 6.76
CA LYS A 114 -14.43 -2.68 6.26
C LYS A 114 -14.65 -3.18 4.83
N ASP A 115 -13.62 -3.05 3.99
CA ASP A 115 -13.70 -3.50 2.60
C ASP A 115 -13.80 -5.03 2.52
N ILE A 116 -13.01 -5.75 3.31
CA ILE A 116 -13.09 -7.22 3.44
C ILE A 116 -14.49 -7.67 3.90
N LEU A 117 -15.05 -7.00 4.93
CA LEU A 117 -16.35 -7.35 5.46
C LEU A 117 -17.48 -7.05 4.48
N ASN A 118 -17.36 -6.00 3.66
CA ASN A 118 -18.35 -5.66 2.64
C ASN A 118 -18.33 -6.65 1.47
N GLU A 119 -17.16 -7.16 1.07
CA GLU A 119 -17.05 -8.18 0.03
C GLU A 119 -17.57 -9.55 0.45
N THR A 120 -17.58 -9.85 1.76
CA THR A 120 -18.11 -11.11 2.31
C THR A 120 -19.61 -11.08 2.56
N GLN A 121 -20.30 -9.96 2.37
CA GLN A 121 -21.76 -9.89 2.45
C GLN A 121 -22.36 -10.51 1.18
N PRO A 122 -23.27 -11.51 1.31
CA PRO A 122 -23.97 -12.05 0.16
C PRO A 122 -24.79 -10.94 -0.51
N VAL A 123 -24.60 -10.76 -1.82
CA VAL A 123 -25.44 -9.87 -2.62
C VAL A 123 -26.89 -10.31 -2.41
N PRO A 124 -27.82 -9.46 -1.95
CA PRO A 124 -29.22 -9.85 -1.84
C PRO A 124 -29.72 -10.23 -3.23
N VAL A 125 -30.13 -11.47 -3.38
CA VAL A 125 -30.77 -11.96 -4.60
C VAL A 125 -32.17 -11.33 -4.64
N THR A 126 -32.33 -10.32 -5.48
CA THR A 126 -33.65 -9.74 -5.82
C THR A 126 -34.32 -10.56 -6.89
#